data_d0729bf174c21aab2429fe9df8187bfa
#
_entry.id   d0729bf174c21aab2429fe9df8187bfa
#
_cell.length_a   1.000
_cell.length_b   1.000
_cell.length_c   1.000
_cell.angle_alpha   90.00
_cell.angle_beta   90.00
_cell.angle_gamma   90.00
#
_symmetry.space_group_name_H-M   'P 1'
#
loop_
_entity.id
_entity.type
_entity.pdbx_description
1 polymer ?
#
loop_
_entity_poly.entity_id
_entity_poly.type
_entity_poly.pdbx_seq_one_letter_code
_entity_poly.pdbx_strand_id
1 'polypeptide(L)'
;THILNREGNPVAFDGSKIRSAIARAGRASGAFEAQAAERLTSKIVKVLSHRYYNGHLPDIEAIQDLVEQTLIADDHFGTARAYIRYREQHRKLRSDHRTLVDATVSINEYLDKSDWRVAANANQGWSLGGLILNISGKMIANYWLSHVYPPEIGEAHRTGDFHIHDLDMLAGYCAGWSLRTLLHEGFNGV
;
A
#
# COMPACT_ATOMS: atom_id res chain seq x y z
N THR A 1 4.03 12.19 24.13
CA THR A 1 3.60 10.93 23.51
C THR A 1 4.03 10.94 22.05
N HIS A 2 4.64 9.85 21.58
CA HIS A 2 5.09 9.66 20.20
C HIS A 2 4.34 8.50 19.57
N ILE A 3 4.33 8.46 18.27
CA ILE A 3 3.80 7.38 17.45
C ILE A 3 4.80 7.04 16.35
N LEU A 4 4.69 5.88 15.73
CA LEU A 4 5.46 5.55 14.55
C LEU A 4 4.73 6.06 13.30
N ASN A 5 5.45 6.81 12.47
CA ASN A 5 4.95 7.15 11.14
C ASN A 5 4.99 5.90 10.23
N ARG A 6 4.52 6.01 8.97
CA ARG A 6 4.50 4.88 8.04
C ARG A 6 5.88 4.37 7.60
N GLU A 7 6.91 5.14 7.88
CA GLU A 7 8.32 4.81 7.61
C GLU A 7 9.00 4.21 8.83
N GLY A 8 8.23 3.98 9.93
CA GLY A 8 8.76 3.43 11.19
C GLY A 8 9.46 4.46 12.09
N ASN A 9 9.47 5.75 11.72
CA ASN A 9 10.14 6.78 12.50
C ASN A 9 9.23 7.34 13.61
N PRO A 10 9.76 7.57 14.84
CA PRO A 10 9.01 8.20 15.91
C PRO A 10 8.69 9.67 15.60
N VAL A 11 7.41 10.04 15.67
CA VAL A 11 6.93 11.42 15.47
C VAL A 11 6.01 11.82 16.62
N ALA A 12 5.89 13.13 16.88
CA ALA A 12 4.98 13.64 17.91
C ALA A 12 3.52 13.27 17.58
N PHE A 13 2.80 12.75 18.57
CA PHE A 13 1.39 12.45 18.45
C PHE A 13 0.55 13.73 18.43
N ASP A 14 -0.32 13.84 17.46
CA ASP A 14 -1.25 14.97 17.29
C ASP A 14 -2.71 14.46 17.19
N GLY A 15 -3.43 14.56 18.31
CA GLY A 15 -4.84 14.15 18.37
C GLY A 15 -5.78 14.99 17.50
N SER A 16 -5.37 16.21 17.09
CA SER A 16 -6.18 17.05 16.22
C SER A 16 -6.39 16.43 14.83
N LYS A 17 -5.43 15.61 14.39
CA LYS A 17 -5.53 14.85 13.12
C LYS A 17 -6.63 13.79 13.17
N ILE A 18 -6.77 13.09 14.31
CA ILE A 18 -7.86 12.14 14.53
C ILE A 18 -9.20 12.87 14.53
N ARG A 19 -9.32 13.95 15.29
CA ARG A 19 -10.53 14.77 15.35
C ARG A 19 -10.94 15.25 13.96
N SER A 20 -10.01 15.80 13.20
CA SER A 20 -10.27 16.30 11.84
C SER A 20 -10.73 15.20 10.89
N ALA A 21 -10.15 13.99 10.99
CA ALA A 21 -10.54 12.85 10.17
C ALA A 21 -11.94 12.36 10.51
N ILE A 22 -12.28 12.21 11.80
CA ILE A 22 -13.62 11.84 12.28
C ILE A 22 -14.64 12.89 11.87
N ALA A 23 -14.37 14.19 12.06
CA ALA A 23 -15.27 15.27 11.68
C ALA A 23 -15.55 15.31 10.17
N ARG A 24 -14.55 15.04 9.33
CA ARG A 24 -14.76 14.94 7.87
C ARG A 24 -15.63 13.74 7.50
N ALA A 25 -15.38 12.59 8.11
CA ALA A 25 -16.20 11.39 7.89
C ALA A 25 -17.65 11.58 8.36
N GLY A 26 -17.84 12.24 9.52
CA GLY A 26 -19.15 12.58 10.05
C GLY A 26 -19.92 13.51 9.13
N ARG A 27 -19.29 14.54 8.60
CA ARG A 27 -19.91 15.44 7.61
C ARG A 27 -20.26 14.71 6.31
N ALA A 28 -19.38 13.86 5.83
CA ALA A 28 -19.60 13.09 4.59
C ALA A 28 -20.75 12.07 4.72
N SER A 29 -21.02 11.58 5.92
CA SER A 29 -22.14 10.67 6.22
C SER A 29 -23.43 11.39 6.65
N GLY A 30 -23.38 12.70 6.90
CA GLY A 30 -24.50 13.46 7.46
C GLY A 30 -24.87 13.05 8.89
N ALA A 31 -23.97 12.37 9.61
CA ALA A 31 -24.32 11.63 10.82
C ALA A 31 -24.16 12.41 12.12
N PHE A 32 -23.25 13.41 12.23
CA PHE A 32 -23.06 14.14 13.48
C PHE A 32 -22.28 15.45 13.37
N GLU A 33 -22.37 16.25 14.43
CA GLU A 33 -21.73 17.55 14.60
C GLU A 33 -20.29 17.45 15.17
N ALA A 34 -19.58 18.59 15.17
CA ALA A 34 -18.18 18.69 15.63
C ALA A 34 -17.94 18.22 17.08
N GLN A 35 -18.93 18.38 17.96
CA GLN A 35 -18.86 17.94 19.38
C GLN A 35 -18.73 16.42 19.51
N ALA A 36 -19.40 15.66 18.65
CA ALA A 36 -19.28 14.19 18.65
C ALA A 36 -17.85 13.75 18.24
N ALA A 37 -17.24 14.45 17.27
CA ALA A 37 -15.85 14.17 16.90
C ALA A 37 -14.85 14.41 18.04
N GLU A 38 -15.06 15.46 18.84
CA GLU A 38 -14.23 15.75 20.02
C GLU A 38 -14.34 14.66 21.08
N ARG A 39 -15.57 14.25 21.42
CA ARG A 39 -15.85 13.18 22.39
C ARG A 39 -15.22 11.85 21.96
N LEU A 40 -15.40 11.46 20.69
CA LEU A 40 -14.83 10.23 20.13
C LEU A 40 -13.29 10.29 20.15
N THR A 41 -12.72 11.43 19.77
CA THR A 41 -11.25 11.62 19.81
C THR A 41 -10.72 11.46 21.24
N SER A 42 -11.37 12.07 22.23
CA SER A 42 -10.99 11.95 23.64
C SER A 42 -11.03 10.50 24.12
N LYS A 43 -12.04 9.73 23.70
CA LYS A 43 -12.16 8.30 24.00
C LYS A 43 -11.01 7.52 23.39
N ILE A 44 -10.68 7.76 22.12
CA ILE A 44 -9.58 7.11 21.40
C ILE A 44 -8.23 7.41 22.06
N VAL A 45 -7.98 8.68 22.40
CA VAL A 45 -6.73 9.09 23.08
C VAL A 45 -6.57 8.38 24.42
N LYS A 46 -7.65 8.25 25.20
CA LYS A 46 -7.62 7.49 26.48
C LYS A 46 -7.28 6.02 26.25
N VAL A 47 -7.86 5.37 25.26
CA VAL A 47 -7.58 3.96 24.93
C VAL A 47 -6.14 3.82 24.46
N LEU A 48 -5.64 4.71 23.63
CA LEU A 48 -4.24 4.71 23.17
C LEU A 48 -3.29 4.85 24.35
N SER A 49 -3.51 5.83 25.25
CA SER A 49 -2.63 6.02 26.42
C SER A 49 -2.64 4.83 27.38
N HIS A 50 -3.75 4.10 27.48
CA HIS A 50 -3.82 2.90 28.31
C HIS A 50 -3.17 1.67 27.63
N ARG A 51 -3.41 1.49 26.32
CA ARG A 51 -2.89 0.32 25.58
C ARG A 51 -1.37 0.39 25.38
N TYR A 52 -0.81 1.58 25.22
CA TYR A 52 0.60 1.82 24.88
C TYR A 52 1.39 2.48 26.01
N TYR A 53 1.00 2.26 27.28
CA TYR A 53 1.69 2.86 28.43
C TYR A 53 3.09 2.25 28.69
N ASN A 54 3.38 1.03 28.17
CA ASN A 54 4.63 0.30 28.41
C ASN A 54 5.80 0.69 27.49
N GLY A 55 5.74 1.85 26.83
CA GLY A 55 6.82 2.32 25.96
C GLY A 55 6.76 1.81 24.51
N HIS A 56 5.84 0.92 24.19
CA HIS A 56 5.54 0.59 22.80
C HIS A 56 4.84 1.78 22.13
N LEU A 57 5.28 2.15 20.93
CA LEU A 57 4.66 3.22 20.16
C LEU A 57 3.63 2.64 19.20
N PRO A 58 2.38 3.16 19.17
CA PRO A 58 1.42 2.77 18.15
C PRO A 58 1.88 3.29 16.79
N ASP A 59 1.68 2.52 15.75
CA ASP A 59 1.79 2.98 14.37
C ASP A 59 0.48 3.66 13.90
N ILE A 60 0.54 4.30 12.73
CA ILE A 60 -0.62 5.01 12.18
C ILE A 60 -1.76 4.05 11.87
N GLU A 61 -1.47 2.84 11.42
CA GLU A 61 -2.50 1.87 11.05
C GLU A 61 -3.26 1.37 12.29
N ALA A 62 -2.55 1.06 13.38
CA ALA A 62 -3.17 0.70 14.66
C ALA A 62 -4.08 1.82 15.22
N ILE A 63 -3.67 3.08 15.04
CA ILE A 63 -4.51 4.23 15.42
C ILE A 63 -5.75 4.31 14.55
N GLN A 64 -5.64 4.10 13.24
CA GLN A 64 -6.78 4.12 12.32
C GLN A 64 -7.75 2.99 12.60
N ASP A 65 -7.25 1.79 12.90
CA ASP A 65 -8.08 0.64 13.30
C ASP A 65 -8.86 0.94 14.59
N LEU A 66 -8.22 1.59 15.56
CA LEU A 66 -8.89 1.99 16.79
C LEU A 66 -9.97 3.05 16.53
N VAL A 67 -9.76 3.97 15.60
CA VAL A 67 -10.79 4.94 15.17
C VAL A 67 -12.00 4.20 14.59
N GLU A 68 -11.79 3.24 13.71
CA GLU A 68 -12.85 2.44 13.10
C GLU A 68 -13.63 1.64 14.16
N GLN A 69 -12.92 0.95 15.04
CA GLN A 69 -13.51 0.19 16.14
C GLN A 69 -14.35 1.08 17.07
N THR A 70 -13.85 2.28 17.39
CA THR A 70 -14.56 3.22 18.26
C THR A 70 -15.83 3.75 17.60
N LEU A 71 -15.78 4.07 16.31
CA LEU A 71 -16.94 4.52 15.54
C LEU A 71 -18.04 3.44 15.48
N ILE A 72 -17.64 2.19 15.28
CA ILE A 72 -18.57 1.04 15.26
C ILE A 72 -19.15 0.78 16.66
N ALA A 73 -18.30 0.79 17.70
CA ALA A 73 -18.72 0.55 19.08
C ALA A 73 -19.67 1.62 19.66
N ASP A 74 -19.62 2.82 19.11
CA ASP A 74 -20.52 3.93 19.49
C ASP A 74 -21.71 4.09 18.50
N ASP A 75 -22.01 3.06 17.71
CA ASP A 75 -23.13 2.98 16.75
C ASP A 75 -23.09 4.01 15.60
N HIS A 76 -21.92 4.61 15.35
CA HIS A 76 -21.72 5.55 14.25
C HIS A 76 -21.40 4.85 12.92
N PHE A 77 -22.19 3.85 12.51
CA PHE A 77 -21.94 3.00 11.34
C PHE A 77 -21.81 3.77 10.02
N GLY A 78 -22.61 4.81 9.81
CA GLY A 78 -22.52 5.67 8.62
C GLY A 78 -21.18 6.38 8.52
N THR A 79 -20.71 6.92 9.65
CA THR A 79 -19.42 7.61 9.76
C THR A 79 -18.26 6.62 9.65
N ALA A 80 -18.36 5.44 10.27
CA ALA A 80 -17.37 4.38 10.14
C ALA A 80 -17.17 3.98 8.67
N ARG A 81 -18.28 3.76 7.94
CA ARG A 81 -18.22 3.45 6.50
C ARG A 81 -17.56 4.57 5.67
N ALA A 82 -17.89 5.83 5.96
CA ALA A 82 -17.29 6.98 5.28
C ALA A 82 -15.78 7.08 5.60
N TYR A 83 -15.38 6.80 6.85
CA TYR A 83 -14.01 6.81 7.30
C TYR A 83 -13.17 5.72 6.61
N ILE A 84 -13.69 4.48 6.57
CA ILE A 84 -13.03 3.33 5.91
C ILE A 84 -12.81 3.61 4.41
N ARG A 85 -13.85 4.12 3.71
CA ARG A 85 -13.71 4.51 2.30
C ARG A 85 -12.65 5.58 2.09
N TYR A 86 -12.63 6.60 2.94
CA TYR A 86 -11.65 7.67 2.89
C TYR A 86 -10.23 7.13 3.12
N ARG A 87 -10.05 6.26 4.13
CA ARG A 87 -8.77 5.60 4.41
C ARG A 87 -8.26 4.81 3.20
N GLU A 88 -9.13 3.98 2.62
CA GLU A 88 -8.80 3.17 1.45
C GLU A 88 -8.47 4.02 0.22
N GLN A 89 -9.26 5.05 -0.06
CA GLN A 89 -8.99 5.97 -1.16
C GLN A 89 -7.64 6.68 -1.00
N HIS A 90 -7.32 7.14 0.20
CA HIS A 90 -6.02 7.75 0.47
C HIS A 90 -4.85 6.76 0.44
N ARG A 91 -5.08 5.50 0.82
CA ARG A 91 -4.09 4.42 0.66
C ARG A 91 -3.76 4.24 -0.82
N LYS A 92 -4.79 4.15 -1.66
CA LYS A 92 -4.64 4.02 -3.11
C LYS A 92 -3.92 5.22 -3.72
N LEU A 93 -4.33 6.45 -3.39
CA LEU A 93 -3.67 7.67 -3.88
C LEU A 93 -2.18 7.73 -3.51
N ARG A 94 -1.81 7.27 -2.31
CA ARG A 94 -0.39 7.21 -1.91
C ARG A 94 0.38 6.15 -2.70
N SER A 95 -0.24 5.01 -2.98
CA SER A 95 0.35 3.98 -3.83
C SER A 95 0.61 4.53 -5.23
N ASP A 96 -0.38 5.18 -5.82
CA ASP A 96 -0.28 5.79 -7.14
C ASP A 96 0.80 6.88 -7.19
N HIS A 97 0.87 7.72 -6.14
CA HIS A 97 1.92 8.75 -6.04
C HIS A 97 3.32 8.15 -5.91
N ARG A 98 3.49 7.06 -5.15
CA ARG A 98 4.78 6.33 -5.10
C ARG A 98 5.19 5.84 -6.48
N THR A 99 4.25 5.25 -7.23
CA THR A 99 4.52 4.75 -8.58
C THR A 99 5.06 5.85 -9.50
N LEU A 100 4.50 7.07 -9.43
CA LEU A 100 4.97 8.21 -10.23
C LEU A 100 6.36 8.71 -9.79
N VAL A 101 6.62 8.75 -8.49
CA VAL A 101 7.93 9.12 -7.97
C VAL A 101 8.99 8.10 -8.37
N ASP A 102 8.66 6.81 -8.28
CA ASP A 102 9.54 5.72 -8.68
C ASP A 102 9.87 5.77 -10.18
N ALA A 103 8.93 6.21 -11.03
CA ALA A 103 9.18 6.40 -12.46
C ALA A 103 10.23 7.50 -12.71
N THR A 104 10.13 8.62 -12.00
CA THR A 104 11.11 9.72 -12.11
C THR A 104 12.50 9.28 -11.66
N VAL A 105 12.58 8.58 -10.55
CA VAL A 105 13.84 8.00 -10.05
C VAL A 105 14.42 7.03 -11.09
N SER A 106 13.59 6.15 -11.65
CA SER A 106 14.01 5.17 -12.65
C SER A 106 14.53 5.80 -13.94
N ILE A 107 13.93 6.93 -14.37
CA ILE A 107 14.41 7.68 -15.52
C ILE A 107 15.82 8.24 -15.23
N ASN A 108 15.99 8.89 -14.08
CA ASN A 108 17.27 9.47 -13.68
C ASN A 108 18.37 8.39 -13.54
N GLU A 109 18.06 7.28 -12.86
CA GLU A 109 18.98 6.14 -12.73
C GLU A 109 19.42 5.58 -14.09
N TYR A 110 18.49 5.50 -15.05
CA TYR A 110 18.81 5.07 -16.41
C TYR A 110 19.70 6.06 -17.13
N LEU A 111 19.39 7.35 -17.06
CA LEU A 111 20.16 8.41 -17.70
C LEU A 111 21.56 8.56 -17.09
N ASP A 112 21.69 8.45 -15.79
CA ASP A 112 22.96 8.51 -15.05
C ASP A 112 23.77 7.21 -15.14
N LYS A 113 23.23 6.17 -15.82
CA LYS A 113 23.87 4.85 -15.95
C LYS A 113 24.18 4.19 -14.60
N SER A 114 23.45 4.56 -13.57
CA SER A 114 23.65 4.06 -12.21
C SER A 114 22.94 2.72 -11.96
N ASP A 115 21.93 2.38 -12.74
CA ASP A 115 21.20 1.13 -12.59
C ASP A 115 21.99 -0.05 -13.20
N TRP A 116 22.63 -0.84 -12.35
CA TRP A 116 23.42 -2.02 -12.74
C TRP A 116 22.59 -3.08 -13.50
N ARG A 117 21.28 -3.14 -13.28
CA ARG A 117 20.37 -4.09 -13.96
C ARG A 117 20.28 -3.82 -15.45
N VAL A 118 20.39 -2.56 -15.84
CA VAL A 118 20.43 -2.17 -17.26
C VAL A 118 21.72 -2.67 -17.93
N ALA A 119 22.84 -2.57 -17.22
CA ALA A 119 24.12 -3.06 -17.72
C ALA A 119 24.20 -4.60 -17.74
N ALA A 120 23.52 -5.27 -16.81
CA ALA A 120 23.49 -6.72 -16.72
C ALA A 120 22.62 -7.38 -17.79
N ASN A 121 21.65 -6.67 -18.35
CA ASN A 121 20.76 -7.16 -19.40
C ASN A 121 21.33 -6.79 -20.79
N ALA A 122 21.97 -7.74 -21.44
CA ALA A 122 22.62 -7.55 -22.73
C ALA A 122 21.69 -7.09 -23.87
N ASN A 123 20.39 -7.29 -23.71
CA ASN A 123 19.38 -6.88 -24.70
C ASN A 123 18.87 -5.44 -24.50
N GLN A 124 19.27 -4.78 -23.41
CA GLN A 124 18.88 -3.40 -23.09
C GLN A 124 20.11 -2.49 -23.14
N GLY A 125 20.49 -2.07 -24.34
CA GLY A 125 21.55 -1.07 -24.49
C GLY A 125 21.07 0.34 -24.12
N TRP A 126 22.03 1.24 -23.87
CA TRP A 126 21.79 2.67 -23.62
C TRP A 126 21.25 3.35 -24.88
N SER A 127 19.94 3.27 -25.10
CA SER A 127 19.24 3.79 -26.26
C SER A 127 17.85 4.29 -25.84
N LEU A 128 17.20 5.05 -26.70
CA LEU A 128 15.81 5.49 -26.49
C LEU A 128 14.88 4.29 -26.32
N GLY A 129 15.06 3.24 -27.12
CA GLY A 129 14.29 2.00 -26.99
C GLY A 129 14.52 1.30 -25.65
N GLY A 130 15.79 1.22 -25.20
CA GLY A 130 16.15 0.68 -23.89
C GLY A 130 15.58 1.50 -22.74
N LEU A 131 15.57 2.83 -22.84
CA LEU A 131 14.95 3.71 -21.86
C LEU A 131 13.44 3.43 -21.75
N ILE A 132 12.72 3.37 -22.87
CA ILE A 132 11.29 3.10 -22.91
C ILE A 132 10.98 1.74 -22.28
N LEU A 133 11.71 0.70 -22.67
CA LEU A 133 11.50 -0.66 -22.14
C LEU A 133 11.80 -0.72 -20.63
N ASN A 134 12.86 -0.11 -20.16
CA ASN A 134 13.20 -0.09 -18.74
C ASN A 134 12.12 0.60 -17.90
N ILE A 135 11.66 1.79 -18.31
CA ILE A 135 10.66 2.56 -17.58
C ILE A 135 9.31 1.85 -17.64
N SER A 136 8.86 1.43 -18.84
CA SER A 136 7.58 0.74 -19.00
C SER A 136 7.57 -0.56 -18.19
N GLY A 137 8.65 -1.34 -18.23
CA GLY A 137 8.77 -2.57 -17.47
C GLY A 137 8.67 -2.35 -15.95
N LYS A 138 9.39 -1.36 -15.41
CA LYS A 138 9.31 -1.01 -13.99
C LYS A 138 7.91 -0.53 -13.59
N MET A 139 7.26 0.28 -14.40
CA MET A 139 5.89 0.76 -14.12
C MET A 139 4.87 -0.39 -14.16
N ILE A 140 4.96 -1.27 -15.15
CA ILE A 140 4.08 -2.43 -15.29
C ILE A 140 4.29 -3.39 -14.11
N ALA A 141 5.53 -3.71 -13.76
CA ALA A 141 5.86 -4.55 -12.62
C ALA A 141 5.28 -3.99 -11.31
N ASN A 142 5.44 -2.68 -11.08
CA ASN A 142 4.90 -2.04 -9.88
C ASN A 142 3.36 -2.03 -9.86
N TYR A 143 2.72 -1.88 -11.02
CA TYR A 143 1.26 -2.02 -11.13
C TYR A 143 0.80 -3.42 -10.74
N TRP A 144 1.44 -4.48 -11.26
CA TRP A 144 1.15 -5.86 -10.89
C TRP A 144 1.25 -6.09 -9.37
N LEU A 145 2.38 -5.70 -8.80
CA LEU A 145 2.67 -5.91 -7.37
C LEU A 145 1.79 -5.08 -6.43
N SER A 146 1.24 -3.96 -6.91
CA SER A 146 0.48 -3.03 -6.07
C SER A 146 -1.04 -3.14 -6.25
N HIS A 147 -1.52 -3.61 -7.40
CA HIS A 147 -2.94 -3.54 -7.77
C HIS A 147 -3.53 -4.86 -8.24
N VAL A 148 -2.72 -5.81 -8.71
CA VAL A 148 -3.19 -7.08 -9.28
C VAL A 148 -2.96 -8.22 -8.30
N TYR A 149 -1.75 -8.36 -7.77
CA TYR A 149 -1.47 -9.38 -6.77
C TYR A 149 -2.00 -8.96 -5.38
N PRO A 150 -2.36 -9.94 -4.53
CA PRO A 150 -2.61 -9.68 -3.12
C PRO A 150 -1.43 -8.93 -2.46
N PRO A 151 -1.69 -8.01 -1.51
CA PRO A 151 -0.64 -7.20 -0.90
C PRO A 151 0.53 -8.00 -0.32
N GLU A 152 0.24 -9.15 0.30
CA GLU A 152 1.24 -10.06 0.87
C GLU A 152 2.17 -10.67 -0.19
N ILE A 153 1.66 -10.93 -1.39
CA ILE A 153 2.46 -11.42 -2.52
C ILE A 153 3.37 -10.31 -3.04
N GLY A 154 2.81 -9.10 -3.22
CA GLY A 154 3.58 -7.93 -3.64
C GLY A 154 4.69 -7.57 -2.66
N GLU A 155 4.41 -7.67 -1.36
CA GLU A 155 5.40 -7.40 -0.31
C GLU A 155 6.49 -8.47 -0.28
N ALA A 156 6.14 -9.75 -0.30
CA ALA A 156 7.09 -10.85 -0.30
C ALA A 156 8.07 -10.80 -1.49
N HIS A 157 7.58 -10.36 -2.67
CA HIS A 157 8.48 -10.10 -3.81
C HIS A 157 9.44 -8.93 -3.54
N ARG A 158 8.96 -7.82 -2.94
CA ARG A 158 9.78 -6.64 -2.64
C ARG A 158 10.81 -6.89 -1.55
N THR A 159 10.48 -7.73 -0.56
CA THR A 159 11.38 -8.12 0.53
C THR A 159 12.38 -9.21 0.11
N GLY A 160 12.14 -9.85 -1.03
CA GLY A 160 13.01 -10.91 -1.55
C GLY A 160 12.73 -12.30 -0.98
N ASP A 161 11.59 -12.50 -0.33
CA ASP A 161 11.17 -13.82 0.19
C ASP A 161 10.92 -14.81 -0.95
N PHE A 162 10.49 -14.31 -2.11
CA PHE A 162 10.49 -15.05 -3.38
C PHE A 162 10.54 -14.07 -4.56
N HIS A 163 10.76 -14.61 -5.77
CA HIS A 163 10.87 -13.82 -6.99
C HIS A 163 9.78 -14.19 -7.99
N ILE A 164 9.03 -13.18 -8.46
CA ILE A 164 8.16 -13.29 -9.62
C ILE A 164 8.92 -12.70 -10.80
N HIS A 165 9.21 -13.51 -11.81
CA HIS A 165 9.90 -13.03 -13.01
C HIS A 165 8.93 -12.44 -14.04
N ASP A 166 9.46 -11.66 -14.99
CA ASP A 166 8.72 -11.10 -16.13
C ASP A 166 7.50 -10.27 -15.76
N LEU A 167 7.60 -9.55 -14.64
CA LEU A 167 6.56 -8.63 -14.18
C LEU A 167 6.32 -7.43 -15.13
N ASP A 168 7.20 -7.21 -16.09
CA ASP A 168 7.06 -6.21 -17.14
C ASP A 168 6.04 -6.62 -18.22
N MET A 169 5.62 -7.89 -18.22
CA MET A 169 4.57 -8.40 -19.09
C MET A 169 3.23 -8.44 -18.35
N LEU A 170 2.18 -7.83 -18.92
CA LEU A 170 0.81 -7.94 -18.41
C LEU A 170 0.14 -9.23 -18.92
N ALA A 171 0.89 -10.33 -18.98
CA ALA A 171 0.39 -11.64 -19.40
C ALA A 171 1.16 -12.76 -18.68
N GLY A 172 0.43 -13.76 -18.23
CA GLY A 172 1.03 -15.02 -17.79
C GLY A 172 1.34 -15.87 -19.04
N TYR A 173 2.63 -16.14 -19.27
CA TYR A 173 3.07 -16.99 -20.40
C TYR A 173 3.76 -18.28 -19.93
N CYS A 174 4.07 -18.38 -18.64
CA CYS A 174 4.54 -19.61 -18.03
C CYS A 174 3.37 -20.35 -17.38
N ALA A 175 3.27 -21.63 -17.61
CA ALA A 175 2.28 -22.49 -17.00
C ALA A 175 2.96 -23.64 -16.24
N GLY A 176 2.41 -23.97 -15.07
CA GLY A 176 2.76 -25.19 -14.35
C GLY A 176 1.77 -26.30 -14.69
N TRP A 177 2.27 -27.50 -14.97
CA TRP A 177 1.45 -28.65 -15.29
C TRP A 177 1.60 -29.73 -14.23
N SER A 178 0.48 -30.31 -13.84
CA SER A 178 0.53 -31.49 -12.99
C SER A 178 1.04 -32.69 -13.81
N LEU A 179 2.12 -33.30 -13.38
CA LEU A 179 2.64 -34.53 -14.03
C LEU A 179 1.57 -35.62 -14.11
N ARG A 180 0.74 -35.74 -13.06
CA ARG A 180 -0.37 -36.70 -13.05
C ARG A 180 -1.38 -36.42 -14.17
N THR A 181 -1.76 -35.16 -14.36
CA THR A 181 -2.68 -34.75 -15.44
C THR A 181 -2.06 -35.02 -16.80
N LEU A 182 -0.78 -34.70 -16.99
CA LEU A 182 -0.07 -34.97 -18.27
C LEU A 182 -0.01 -36.45 -18.60
N LEU A 183 0.18 -37.33 -17.59
CA LEU A 183 0.21 -38.78 -17.81
C LEU A 183 -1.16 -39.37 -18.13
N HIS A 184 -2.25 -38.80 -17.61
CA HIS A 184 -3.60 -39.29 -17.82
C HIS A 184 -4.31 -38.68 -19.02
N GLU A 185 -4.09 -37.40 -19.29
CA GLU A 185 -4.86 -36.64 -20.27
C GLU A 185 -4.04 -36.25 -21.52
N GLY A 186 -2.71 -36.41 -21.42
CA GLY A 186 -1.80 -35.97 -22.49
C GLY A 186 -1.69 -34.45 -22.57
N PHE A 187 -1.06 -33.96 -23.61
CA PHE A 187 -0.89 -32.53 -23.86
C PHE A 187 -2.11 -31.83 -24.50
N ASN A 188 -3.22 -32.49 -24.65
CA ASN A 188 -4.53 -31.99 -25.12
C ASN A 188 -4.48 -30.62 -25.84
N GLY A 189 -3.71 -30.54 -26.91
CA GLY A 189 -3.75 -29.38 -27.80
C GLY A 189 -2.98 -28.14 -27.33
N VAL A 190 -2.00 -28.30 -26.50
CA VAL A 190 -1.01 -27.24 -26.21
C VAL A 190 0.17 -27.37 -27.18
#